data_6011fc5415645dff56800fa5df2c7470
#
_entry.id   6011fc5415645dff56800fa5df2c7470
#
_cell.length_a   1.000
_cell.length_b   1.000
_cell.length_c   1.000
_cell.angle_alpha   90.00
_cell.angle_beta   90.00
_cell.angle_gamma   90.00
#
_symmetry.space_group_name_H-M   'P 1'
#
loop_
_entity.id
_entity.type
_entity.pdbx_description
1 polymer ?
#
loop_
_entity_poly.entity_id
_entity_poly.type
_entity_poly.pdbx_seq_one_letter_code
_entity_poly.pdbx_strand_id
1 'polypeptide(L)'
;EGGGEPTTLSNTFGVVKASTTWRPAMPHRPMVDGPQIATVVGPSGEEIYCDEYGRVKLQFPWDRYGASDDQSSCWVRVSQGWAGGQYGMVAIPRIGHEVVVSFLEGDPDQPLVTGRTFHATNPVPYPLPTHKTRTVIRSDTHKGKGFNELSFEDEADKQEIFIHAQKNMAVRVLNSKDERVEYNRTSSIGHDDELVIANDRKVTVEGNQDQKVTGNNLMLTEGDQGIQVKGDLAQKISGVFSVDSNGDLTLQSGSKLTLRVGGSFVVVHSGGVDIKGAAINLNSGGSPGDLSLPAEPAILKAAAAQGTMFVAHCPAKEKKDE
;
A
#
# COMPACT_ATOMS: atom_id res chain seq x y z
N GLU A 1 -12.16 66.96 58.11
CA GLU A 1 -11.29 66.47 59.16
C GLU A 1 -11.15 64.98 58.99
N GLY A 2 -10.10 64.53 58.26
CA GLY A 2 -9.75 63.15 58.07
C GLY A 2 -8.68 62.75 59.10
N GLY A 3 -9.08 62.07 60.18
CA GLY A 3 -8.17 61.43 61.10
C GLY A 3 -7.53 60.25 60.40
N GLY A 4 -6.36 60.47 59.84
CA GLY A 4 -5.53 59.35 59.30
C GLY A 4 -5.00 58.56 60.49
N GLU A 5 -5.31 57.27 60.59
CA GLU A 5 -4.66 56.39 61.52
C GLU A 5 -3.14 56.38 61.20
N PRO A 6 -2.27 56.39 62.20
CA PRO A 6 -0.82 56.40 62.00
C PRO A 6 -0.44 55.08 61.35
N THR A 7 0.33 55.15 60.27
CA THR A 7 0.93 53.98 59.63
C THR A 7 1.95 53.37 60.59
N THR A 8 1.68 52.18 61.11
CA THR A 8 2.63 51.46 61.96
C THR A 8 3.39 50.45 61.09
N LEU A 9 4.72 50.56 61.15
CA LEU A 9 5.64 49.58 60.53
C LEU A 9 6.20 48.67 61.62
N SER A 10 6.03 47.38 61.45
CA SER A 10 6.67 46.36 62.30
C SER A 10 7.61 45.54 61.45
N ASN A 11 8.82 45.36 61.90
CA ASN A 11 9.82 44.54 61.22
C ASN A 11 10.43 43.54 62.26
N THR A 12 10.48 42.28 61.87
CA THR A 12 11.09 41.22 62.68
C THR A 12 12.23 40.62 61.89
N PHE A 13 13.45 40.60 62.43
CA PHE A 13 14.60 40.07 61.79
C PHE A 13 15.39 39.12 62.71
N GLY A 14 15.97 38.10 62.09
CA GLY A 14 16.93 37.20 62.75
C GLY A 14 18.36 37.52 62.36
N VAL A 15 19.27 37.40 63.30
CA VAL A 15 20.71 37.57 63.04
C VAL A 15 21.43 36.25 63.21
N VAL A 16 22.43 36.00 62.36
CA VAL A 16 23.34 34.87 62.45
C VAL A 16 24.78 35.39 62.50
N LYS A 17 25.71 34.58 63.04
CA LYS A 17 27.13 34.95 63.06
C LYS A 17 27.63 35.15 61.64
N ALA A 18 28.51 36.14 61.41
CA ALA A 18 29.08 36.44 60.09
C ALA A 18 29.84 35.26 59.48
N SER A 19 30.30 34.31 60.31
CA SER A 19 30.97 33.09 59.88
C SER A 19 29.98 31.96 59.45
N THR A 20 28.66 32.16 59.64
CA THR A 20 27.62 31.16 59.29
C THR A 20 27.09 31.44 57.91
N THR A 21 27.27 30.52 56.98
CA THR A 21 26.62 30.59 55.68
C THR A 21 25.12 30.37 55.83
N TRP A 22 24.35 31.46 55.77
CA TRP A 22 22.90 31.37 55.82
C TRP A 22 22.34 31.05 54.42
N ARG A 23 21.41 30.13 54.33
CA ARG A 23 20.63 29.82 53.14
C ARG A 23 19.15 29.82 53.51
N PRO A 24 18.28 30.47 52.72
CA PRO A 24 16.84 30.36 52.95
C PRO A 24 16.38 28.91 52.81
N ALA A 25 15.33 28.55 53.46
CA ALA A 25 14.67 27.27 53.22
C ALA A 25 14.22 27.21 51.77
N MET A 26 14.49 26.11 51.09
CA MET A 26 13.98 25.91 49.71
C MET A 26 12.46 25.96 49.75
N PRO A 27 11.80 26.83 48.98
CA PRO A 27 10.36 26.77 48.85
C PRO A 27 9.97 25.45 48.18
N HIS A 28 8.86 24.87 48.59
CA HIS A 28 8.25 23.74 47.90
C HIS A 28 7.90 24.17 46.48
N ARG A 29 8.37 23.45 45.50
CA ARG A 29 7.94 23.67 44.13
C ARG A 29 6.47 23.29 44.00
N PRO A 30 5.66 24.08 43.29
CA PRO A 30 4.33 23.63 42.91
C PRO A 30 4.42 22.31 42.13
N MET A 31 3.61 21.33 42.47
CA MET A 31 3.57 20.01 41.84
C MET A 31 2.22 19.77 41.19
N VAL A 32 2.20 19.03 40.10
CA VAL A 32 1.00 18.55 39.45
C VAL A 32 0.76 17.10 39.87
N ASP A 33 -0.33 16.87 40.58
CA ASP A 33 -0.66 15.60 41.26
C ASP A 33 -1.32 14.57 40.28
N GLY A 34 -0.88 14.43 39.09
CA GLY A 34 -1.42 13.42 38.19
C GLY A 34 -1.53 13.87 36.74
N PRO A 35 -1.98 12.99 35.83
CA PRO A 35 -2.17 13.34 34.43
C PRO A 35 -3.31 14.34 34.24
N GLN A 36 -3.21 15.16 33.22
CA GLN A 36 -4.20 16.12 32.81
C GLN A 36 -4.61 15.92 31.37
N ILE A 37 -5.77 16.39 30.99
CA ILE A 37 -6.24 16.41 29.60
C ILE A 37 -5.86 17.75 28.97
N ALA A 38 -5.40 17.70 27.72
CA ALA A 38 -5.15 18.88 26.89
C ALA A 38 -5.60 18.65 25.46
N THR A 39 -5.80 19.72 24.72
CA THR A 39 -6.10 19.67 23.29
C THR A 39 -4.86 20.06 22.48
N VAL A 40 -4.56 19.32 21.43
CA VAL A 40 -3.48 19.65 20.50
C VAL A 40 -3.88 20.87 19.68
N VAL A 41 -2.97 21.85 19.59
CA VAL A 41 -3.21 23.12 18.90
C VAL A 41 -2.09 23.45 17.92
N GLY A 42 -2.30 24.46 17.09
CA GLY A 42 -1.34 24.92 16.11
C GLY A 42 -1.83 26.09 15.28
N PRO A 43 -1.12 26.50 14.24
CA PRO A 43 -1.51 27.60 13.37
C PRO A 43 -2.85 27.38 12.69
N SER A 44 -3.57 28.47 12.44
CA SER A 44 -4.83 28.43 11.73
C SER A 44 -4.69 27.83 10.34
N GLY A 45 -5.61 26.91 9.97
CA GLY A 45 -5.61 26.22 8.67
C GLY A 45 -4.68 25.01 8.57
N GLU A 46 -3.93 24.66 9.65
CA GLU A 46 -3.19 23.41 9.74
C GLU A 46 -4.00 22.31 10.43
N GLU A 47 -3.78 21.08 10.02
CA GLU A 47 -4.37 19.86 10.63
C GLU A 47 -3.34 19.12 11.47
N ILE A 48 -2.06 19.21 11.09
CA ILE A 48 -0.93 18.56 11.75
C ILE A 48 0.16 19.61 11.97
N TYR A 49 0.55 19.81 13.22
CA TYR A 49 1.62 20.74 13.56
C TYR A 49 2.57 20.08 14.55
N CYS A 50 3.80 19.82 14.11
CA CYS A 50 4.84 19.24 14.92
C CYS A 50 6.21 19.79 14.49
N ASP A 51 7.20 19.62 15.35
CA ASP A 51 8.59 19.91 15.02
C ASP A 51 9.35 18.68 14.51
N GLU A 52 10.66 18.81 14.28
CA GLU A 52 11.56 17.76 13.81
C GLU A 52 11.68 16.55 14.75
N TYR A 53 11.30 16.71 16.02
CA TYR A 53 11.29 15.65 17.03
C TYR A 53 9.89 15.03 17.23
N GLY A 54 8.88 15.43 16.46
CA GLY A 54 7.51 14.98 16.61
C GLY A 54 6.82 15.53 17.86
N ARG A 55 7.30 16.66 18.40
CA ARG A 55 6.65 17.36 19.53
C ARG A 55 5.45 18.16 19.03
N VAL A 56 4.49 18.39 19.89
CA VAL A 56 3.26 19.11 19.59
C VAL A 56 3.03 20.29 20.53
N LYS A 57 2.12 21.17 20.16
CA LYS A 57 1.64 22.29 20.99
C LYS A 57 0.30 21.93 21.61
N LEU A 58 0.09 22.38 22.84
CA LEU A 58 -1.07 22.01 23.65
C LEU A 58 -1.78 23.25 24.20
N GLN A 59 -3.10 23.15 24.34
CA GLN A 59 -3.93 24.04 25.12
C GLN A 59 -4.54 23.27 26.30
N PHE A 60 -4.25 23.69 27.54
CA PHE A 60 -4.85 23.12 28.73
C PHE A 60 -6.19 23.79 29.03
N PRO A 61 -7.20 23.08 29.56
CA PRO A 61 -8.52 23.66 29.86
C PRO A 61 -8.48 24.76 30.93
N TRP A 62 -7.52 24.74 31.83
CA TRP A 62 -7.33 25.73 32.86
C TRP A 62 -6.60 27.00 32.40
N ASP A 63 -5.92 26.94 31.25
CA ASP A 63 -5.26 28.12 30.68
C ASP A 63 -6.30 29.04 30.04
N ARG A 64 -6.64 30.08 30.77
CA ARG A 64 -7.67 31.08 30.43
C ARG A 64 -7.17 32.14 29.47
N TYR A 65 -5.87 32.23 29.25
CA TYR A 65 -5.24 33.26 28.43
C TYR A 65 -4.71 32.73 27.11
N GLY A 66 -4.60 31.40 26.95
CA GLY A 66 -4.18 30.75 25.72
C GLY A 66 -5.16 31.00 24.55
N ALA A 67 -4.63 31.32 23.40
CA ALA A 67 -5.40 31.59 22.18
C ALA A 67 -5.75 30.32 21.38
N SER A 68 -5.41 29.14 21.87
CA SER A 68 -5.55 27.84 21.19
C SER A 68 -4.83 27.80 19.83
N ASP A 69 -3.63 28.36 19.80
CA ASP A 69 -2.75 28.47 18.63
C ASP A 69 -1.36 27.88 18.88
N ASP A 70 -0.41 28.14 18.00
CA ASP A 70 0.98 27.68 18.09
C ASP A 70 1.79 28.35 19.21
N GLN A 71 1.24 29.36 19.89
CA GLN A 71 1.86 30.04 21.03
C GLN A 71 1.33 29.55 22.40
N SER A 72 0.31 28.70 22.41
CA SER A 72 -0.39 28.28 23.64
C SER A 72 0.48 27.44 24.60
N SER A 73 1.56 26.81 24.15
CA SER A 73 2.48 26.07 25.01
C SER A 73 3.91 26.05 24.47
N CYS A 74 4.86 25.52 25.27
CA CYS A 74 6.12 25.02 24.74
C CYS A 74 5.90 23.81 23.82
N TRP A 75 6.93 23.33 23.15
CA TRP A 75 6.94 22.07 22.44
C TRP A 75 6.92 20.88 23.41
N VAL A 76 5.88 20.07 23.39
CA VAL A 76 5.66 18.94 24.27
C VAL A 76 5.95 17.63 23.56
N ARG A 77 6.81 16.80 24.14
CA ARG A 77 7.14 15.47 23.62
C ARG A 77 5.92 14.56 23.64
N VAL A 78 5.85 13.64 22.67
CA VAL A 78 4.80 12.63 22.57
C VAL A 78 5.41 11.24 22.76
N SER A 79 4.91 10.50 23.73
CA SER A 79 5.22 9.08 23.90
C SER A 79 4.68 8.28 22.74
N GLN A 80 5.53 7.47 22.13
CA GLN A 80 5.19 6.56 21.03
C GLN A 80 5.25 5.13 21.49
N GLY A 81 4.52 4.22 20.86
CA GLY A 81 4.51 2.81 21.22
C GLY A 81 5.87 2.12 21.08
N TRP A 82 6.73 2.65 20.21
CA TRP A 82 8.11 2.19 20.00
C TRP A 82 8.94 3.33 19.47
N ALA A 83 10.11 3.60 20.08
CA ALA A 83 10.98 4.70 19.69
C ALA A 83 12.45 4.26 19.78
N GLY A 84 13.12 4.15 18.64
CA GLY A 84 14.55 3.84 18.53
C GLY A 84 15.26 4.82 17.61
N GLY A 85 16.56 4.60 17.40
CA GLY A 85 17.37 5.43 16.49
C GLY A 85 17.00 5.16 15.03
N GLN A 86 16.16 5.98 14.43
CA GLN A 86 15.65 5.87 13.05
C GLN A 86 14.72 4.65 12.78
N TYR A 87 14.16 4.05 13.83
CA TYR A 87 13.14 3.01 13.69
C TYR A 87 12.12 3.09 14.83
N GLY A 88 10.93 2.57 14.61
CA GLY A 88 9.86 2.56 15.59
C GLY A 88 8.48 2.83 14.97
N MET A 89 7.53 3.18 15.82
CA MET A 89 6.17 3.56 15.44
C MET A 89 5.95 5.03 15.75
N VAL A 90 5.56 5.82 14.74
CA VAL A 90 5.27 7.24 14.89
C VAL A 90 3.85 7.52 14.43
N ALA A 91 3.06 8.15 15.32
CA ALA A 91 1.74 8.68 14.99
C ALA A 91 1.57 10.04 15.71
N ILE A 92 1.67 11.12 14.95
CA ILE A 92 1.59 12.47 15.50
C ILE A 92 0.13 12.80 15.85
N PRO A 93 -0.17 13.26 17.07
CA PRO A 93 -1.48 13.79 17.41
C PRO A 93 -1.79 15.01 16.54
N ARG A 94 -3.01 15.08 16.00
CA ARG A 94 -3.44 16.18 15.13
C ARG A 94 -4.06 17.29 15.94
N ILE A 95 -4.13 18.49 15.39
CA ILE A 95 -4.85 19.63 15.96
C ILE A 95 -6.30 19.24 16.23
N GLY A 96 -6.79 19.57 17.42
CA GLY A 96 -8.12 19.18 17.91
C GLY A 96 -8.17 17.80 18.62
N HIS A 97 -7.11 16.98 18.55
CA HIS A 97 -7.09 15.75 19.32
C HIS A 97 -6.94 16.00 20.81
N GLU A 98 -7.71 15.25 21.61
CA GLU A 98 -7.55 15.19 23.05
C GLU A 98 -6.41 14.26 23.43
N VAL A 99 -5.53 14.73 24.29
CA VAL A 99 -4.35 14.00 24.75
C VAL A 99 -4.26 13.98 26.26
N VAL A 100 -3.69 12.89 26.78
CA VAL A 100 -3.36 12.75 28.21
C VAL A 100 -1.93 13.21 28.41
N VAL A 101 -1.73 14.16 29.31
CA VAL A 101 -0.42 14.75 29.63
C VAL A 101 -0.03 14.39 31.04
N SER A 102 1.11 13.75 31.19
CA SER A 102 1.77 13.51 32.46
C SER A 102 2.92 14.51 32.65
N PHE A 103 3.25 14.79 33.92
CA PHE A 103 4.33 15.69 34.28
C PHE A 103 5.42 14.90 34.97
N LEU A 104 6.66 14.93 34.44
CA LEU A 104 7.78 14.17 34.99
C LEU A 104 8.08 14.66 36.43
N GLU A 105 8.07 13.75 37.39
CA GLU A 105 8.24 14.05 38.83
C GLU A 105 7.25 15.12 39.36
N GLY A 106 6.11 15.29 38.71
CA GLY A 106 5.13 16.33 39.05
C GLY A 106 5.55 17.75 38.70
N ASP A 107 6.63 17.92 37.94
CA ASP A 107 7.15 19.25 37.52
C ASP A 107 6.31 19.82 36.38
N PRO A 108 5.58 20.93 36.60
CA PRO A 108 4.76 21.56 35.56
C PRO A 108 5.56 22.01 34.32
N ASP A 109 6.88 22.19 34.44
CA ASP A 109 7.75 22.56 33.32
C ASP A 109 8.22 21.36 32.48
N GLN A 110 7.82 20.13 32.87
CA GLN A 110 8.21 18.89 32.18
C GLN A 110 7.00 18.06 31.72
N PRO A 111 6.13 18.61 30.87
CA PRO A 111 4.98 17.89 30.31
C PRO A 111 5.43 16.83 29.31
N LEU A 112 4.68 15.71 29.28
CA LEU A 112 4.84 14.62 28.34
C LEU A 112 3.46 14.10 27.93
N VAL A 113 3.13 14.07 26.64
CA VAL A 113 1.92 13.41 26.14
C VAL A 113 2.12 11.91 26.25
N THR A 114 1.30 11.24 27.07
CA THR A 114 1.39 9.81 27.38
C THR A 114 0.24 9.00 26.78
N GLY A 115 -0.84 9.64 26.30
CA GLY A 115 -1.99 8.94 25.74
C GLY A 115 -2.86 9.85 24.88
N ARG A 116 -3.90 9.24 24.31
CA ARG A 116 -4.93 9.88 23.51
C ARG A 116 -6.28 9.26 23.84
N THR A 117 -7.34 10.05 23.76
CA THR A 117 -8.69 9.59 24.02
C THR A 117 -9.63 9.95 22.89
N PHE A 118 -10.59 9.06 22.62
CA PHE A 118 -11.74 9.38 21.79
C PHE A 118 -12.79 10.08 22.67
N HIS A 119 -13.58 10.95 22.07
CA HIS A 119 -14.65 11.67 22.75
C HIS A 119 -15.79 12.01 21.77
N ALA A 120 -16.84 12.69 22.24
CA ALA A 120 -18.06 12.90 21.45
C ALA A 120 -17.86 13.64 20.12
N THR A 121 -16.89 14.57 20.06
CA THR A 121 -16.55 15.31 18.83
C THR A 121 -15.38 14.70 18.04
N ASN A 122 -14.70 13.70 18.61
CA ASN A 122 -13.66 12.91 17.96
C ASN A 122 -13.92 11.41 18.21
N PRO A 123 -14.94 10.84 17.52
CA PRO A 123 -15.41 9.48 17.77
C PRO A 123 -14.47 8.41 17.24
N VAL A 124 -14.67 7.18 17.71
CA VAL A 124 -13.98 5.99 17.21
C VAL A 124 -14.30 5.74 15.72
N PRO A 125 -13.38 5.08 14.96
CA PRO A 125 -13.54 4.83 13.52
C PRO A 125 -14.79 4.04 13.14
N TYR A 126 -15.27 3.16 14.02
CA TYR A 126 -16.47 2.37 13.83
C TYR A 126 -17.39 2.48 15.05
N PRO A 127 -18.72 2.61 14.88
CA PRO A 127 -19.66 2.79 15.98
C PRO A 127 -19.58 1.65 17.02
N LEU A 128 -19.37 2.03 18.28
CA LEU A 128 -19.45 1.11 19.40
C LEU A 128 -20.87 1.21 20.06
N PRO A 129 -21.38 0.11 20.66
CA PRO A 129 -20.75 -1.21 20.84
C PRO A 129 -20.91 -2.18 19.65
N THR A 130 -21.50 -1.75 18.53
CA THR A 130 -21.83 -2.60 17.38
C THR A 130 -20.60 -3.32 16.81
N HIS A 131 -19.47 -2.62 16.72
CA HIS A 131 -18.21 -3.16 16.16
C HIS A 131 -17.16 -3.41 17.25
N LYS A 132 -17.56 -3.93 18.41
CA LYS A 132 -16.67 -4.17 19.55
C LYS A 132 -15.62 -5.25 19.30
N THR A 133 -15.84 -6.11 18.30
CA THR A 133 -14.94 -7.20 17.88
C THR A 133 -13.88 -6.75 16.87
N ARG A 134 -13.98 -5.50 16.39
CA ARG A 134 -13.06 -4.96 15.39
C ARG A 134 -11.89 -4.20 16.02
N THR A 135 -10.67 -4.64 15.72
CA THR A 135 -9.43 -3.90 16.01
C THR A 135 -9.01 -3.12 14.76
N VAL A 136 -8.70 -1.81 14.91
CA VAL A 136 -8.50 -0.91 13.78
C VAL A 136 -7.26 -0.04 13.97
N ILE A 137 -6.41 0.04 12.94
CA ILE A 137 -5.43 1.10 12.74
C ILE A 137 -5.84 1.85 11.49
N ARG A 138 -6.40 3.06 11.67
CA ARG A 138 -6.92 3.88 10.56
C ARG A 138 -6.30 5.26 10.59
N SER A 139 -5.78 5.70 9.45
CA SER A 139 -5.32 7.08 9.23
C SER A 139 -6.42 7.93 8.60
N ASP A 140 -6.18 9.21 8.48
CA ASP A 140 -7.04 10.14 7.76
C ASP A 140 -6.19 10.96 6.78
N THR A 141 -6.72 11.28 5.60
CA THR A 141 -5.99 12.00 4.56
C THR A 141 -5.80 13.46 4.97
N HIS A 142 -4.55 13.93 5.04
CA HIS A 142 -4.22 15.32 5.34
C HIS A 142 -4.76 16.27 4.26
N LYS A 143 -5.50 17.29 4.67
CA LYS A 143 -6.14 18.30 3.81
C LYS A 143 -6.94 17.71 2.63
N GLY A 144 -7.55 16.53 2.85
CA GLY A 144 -8.30 15.83 1.82
C GLY A 144 -9.37 14.90 2.38
N LYS A 145 -9.86 13.98 1.55
CA LYS A 145 -10.83 12.95 1.95
C LYS A 145 -10.26 11.56 1.69
N GLY A 146 -10.55 10.64 2.60
CA GLY A 146 -10.15 9.25 2.50
C GLY A 146 -9.23 8.83 3.62
N PHE A 147 -8.83 7.55 3.62
CA PHE A 147 -8.07 6.95 4.71
C PHE A 147 -7.24 5.76 4.22
N ASN A 148 -6.22 5.38 5.00
CA ASN A 148 -5.62 4.05 4.91
C ASN A 148 -5.99 3.26 6.15
N GLU A 149 -6.17 1.95 6.02
CA GLU A 149 -6.64 1.12 7.13
C GLU A 149 -5.99 -0.27 7.13
N LEU A 150 -5.65 -0.73 8.31
CA LEU A 150 -5.46 -2.14 8.63
C LEU A 150 -6.41 -2.48 9.75
N SER A 151 -7.34 -3.39 9.51
CA SER A 151 -8.27 -3.83 10.55
C SER A 151 -8.44 -5.35 10.58
N PHE A 152 -8.86 -5.83 11.75
CA PHE A 152 -9.13 -7.23 12.07
C PHE A 152 -10.55 -7.30 12.62
N GLU A 153 -11.39 -8.11 12.00
CA GLU A 153 -12.70 -8.48 12.54
C GLU A 153 -12.59 -9.88 13.13
N ASP A 154 -12.92 -10.02 14.41
CA ASP A 154 -12.77 -11.26 15.16
C ASP A 154 -14.11 -11.91 15.55
N GLU A 155 -15.24 -11.42 15.03
CA GLU A 155 -16.53 -12.08 15.26
C GLU A 155 -16.57 -13.45 14.57
N ALA A 156 -17.05 -14.47 15.27
CA ALA A 156 -17.14 -15.82 14.75
C ALA A 156 -17.91 -15.86 13.42
N ASP A 157 -17.40 -16.62 12.46
CA ASP A 157 -17.91 -16.76 11.08
C ASP A 157 -17.85 -15.47 10.23
N LYS A 158 -17.19 -14.40 10.73
CA LYS A 158 -17.00 -13.13 10.01
C LYS A 158 -15.56 -12.62 10.09
N GLN A 159 -14.62 -13.48 10.49
CA GLN A 159 -13.21 -13.10 10.65
C GLN A 159 -12.66 -12.58 9.32
N GLU A 160 -12.02 -11.42 9.40
CA GLU A 160 -11.48 -10.72 8.23
C GLU A 160 -10.22 -9.94 8.61
N ILE A 161 -9.22 -9.95 7.72
CA ILE A 161 -8.16 -8.94 7.71
C ILE A 161 -8.41 -8.05 6.52
N PHE A 162 -8.68 -6.78 6.78
CA PHE A 162 -8.92 -5.77 5.75
C PHE A 162 -7.74 -4.81 5.65
N ILE A 163 -7.18 -4.67 4.43
CA ILE A 163 -6.12 -3.72 4.11
C ILE A 163 -6.64 -2.78 3.03
N HIS A 164 -6.70 -1.51 3.35
CA HIS A 164 -7.14 -0.45 2.43
C HIS A 164 -6.06 0.61 2.24
N ALA A 165 -5.68 0.85 1.00
CA ALA A 165 -4.83 1.95 0.59
C ALA A 165 -5.66 2.97 -0.21
N GLN A 166 -5.74 4.21 0.27
CA GLN A 166 -6.50 5.29 -0.39
C GLN A 166 -6.02 5.57 -1.82
N LYS A 167 -4.74 5.38 -2.09
CA LYS A 167 -4.17 5.64 -3.41
C LYS A 167 -3.27 4.49 -3.86
N ASN A 168 -2.10 4.35 -3.29
CA ASN A 168 -1.09 3.40 -3.73
C ASN A 168 -0.74 2.43 -2.60
N MET A 169 -0.55 1.16 -2.94
CA MET A 169 0.01 0.16 -2.07
C MET A 169 1.30 -0.38 -2.69
N ALA A 170 2.41 -0.34 -1.94
CA ALA A 170 3.69 -0.91 -2.34
C ALA A 170 4.11 -1.99 -1.35
N VAL A 171 4.42 -3.18 -1.86
CA VAL A 171 4.95 -4.28 -1.06
C VAL A 171 6.32 -4.65 -1.61
N ARG A 172 7.35 -4.61 -0.77
CA ARG A 172 8.72 -5.00 -1.14
C ARG A 172 9.19 -6.13 -0.24
N VAL A 173 9.57 -7.24 -0.84
CA VAL A 173 10.12 -8.42 -0.16
C VAL A 173 11.53 -8.67 -0.71
N LEU A 174 12.55 -8.68 0.16
CA LEU A 174 13.95 -8.80 -0.26
C LEU A 174 14.41 -10.23 -0.51
N ASN A 175 13.65 -11.21 -0.05
CA ASN A 175 13.98 -12.63 -0.24
C ASN A 175 12.76 -13.36 -0.82
N SER A 176 11.95 -14.03 -0.02
CA SER A 176 10.86 -14.87 -0.48
C SER A 176 9.50 -14.36 0.00
N LYS A 177 8.50 -14.47 -0.86
CA LYS A 177 7.09 -14.31 -0.50
C LYS A 177 6.36 -15.61 -0.75
N ASP A 178 5.83 -16.23 0.31
CA ASP A 178 4.96 -17.39 0.23
C ASP A 178 3.51 -16.95 0.43
N GLU A 179 2.62 -17.45 -0.42
CA GLU A 179 1.19 -17.19 -0.33
C GLU A 179 0.43 -18.51 -0.51
N ARG A 180 -0.37 -18.86 0.48
CA ARG A 180 -1.23 -20.02 0.44
C ARG A 180 -2.67 -19.62 0.74
N VAL A 181 -3.57 -19.89 -0.18
CA VAL A 181 -5.01 -19.64 -0.05
C VAL A 181 -5.74 -20.98 -0.13
N GLU A 182 -6.41 -21.38 0.96
CA GLU A 182 -7.02 -22.70 1.07
C GLU A 182 -8.28 -22.86 0.22
N TYR A 183 -8.93 -21.77 -0.18
CA TYR A 183 -10.18 -21.85 -0.93
C TYR A 183 -10.15 -21.00 -2.19
N ASN A 184 -10.56 -19.76 -2.17
CA ASN A 184 -10.66 -18.93 -3.36
C ASN A 184 -9.66 -17.79 -3.34
N ARG A 185 -9.04 -17.50 -4.49
CA ARG A 185 -8.32 -16.27 -4.75
C ARG A 185 -8.96 -15.53 -5.92
N THR A 186 -9.35 -14.28 -5.72
CA THR A 186 -9.88 -13.40 -6.75
C THR A 186 -8.97 -12.18 -6.91
N SER A 187 -8.66 -11.83 -8.16
CA SER A 187 -7.91 -10.60 -8.48
C SER A 187 -8.66 -9.84 -9.56
N SER A 188 -8.82 -8.53 -9.38
CA SER A 188 -9.41 -7.62 -10.37
C SER A 188 -8.51 -6.41 -10.54
N ILE A 189 -8.03 -6.18 -11.77
CA ILE A 189 -7.11 -5.11 -12.11
C ILE A 189 -7.80 -4.21 -13.13
N GLY A 190 -7.97 -2.92 -12.78
CA GLY A 190 -8.74 -1.97 -13.58
C GLY A 190 -8.01 -1.43 -14.81
N HIS A 191 -6.68 -1.60 -14.89
CA HIS A 191 -5.87 -1.11 -16.00
C HIS A 191 -4.83 -2.15 -16.41
N ASP A 192 -3.57 -2.01 -16.05
CA ASP A 192 -2.49 -2.87 -16.50
C ASP A 192 -2.07 -3.89 -15.43
N ASP A 193 -1.72 -5.11 -15.85
CA ASP A 193 -1.05 -6.13 -15.05
C ASP A 193 0.28 -6.50 -15.73
N GLU A 194 1.39 -6.21 -15.07
CA GLU A 194 2.74 -6.54 -15.54
C GLU A 194 3.38 -7.59 -14.63
N LEU A 195 3.84 -8.70 -15.21
CA LEU A 195 4.54 -9.76 -14.50
C LEU A 195 5.90 -10.04 -15.15
N VAL A 196 6.99 -9.82 -14.41
CA VAL A 196 8.36 -10.14 -14.83
C VAL A 196 8.92 -11.23 -13.92
N ILE A 197 9.42 -12.30 -14.51
CA ILE A 197 10.02 -13.45 -13.80
C ILE A 197 11.40 -13.70 -14.39
N ALA A 198 12.44 -13.54 -13.57
CA ALA A 198 13.82 -13.66 -14.04
C ALA A 198 14.29 -15.09 -14.33
N ASN A 199 13.61 -16.11 -13.82
CA ASN A 199 13.97 -17.51 -14.00
C ASN A 199 12.73 -18.32 -14.40
N ASP A 200 12.24 -19.23 -13.58
CA ASP A 200 11.20 -20.17 -13.94
C ASP A 200 9.80 -19.73 -13.51
N ARG A 201 8.81 -19.90 -14.36
CA ARG A 201 7.39 -19.88 -14.01
C ARG A 201 6.78 -21.26 -14.19
N LYS A 202 6.22 -21.83 -13.12
CA LYS A 202 5.50 -23.11 -13.14
C LYS A 202 4.05 -22.89 -12.76
N VAL A 203 3.14 -23.39 -13.59
CA VAL A 203 1.68 -23.29 -13.36
C VAL A 203 1.07 -24.66 -13.50
N THR A 204 0.32 -25.10 -12.50
CA THR A 204 -0.47 -26.32 -12.55
C THR A 204 -1.91 -25.98 -12.26
N VAL A 205 -2.85 -26.39 -13.13
CA VAL A 205 -4.28 -26.23 -12.98
C VAL A 205 -4.91 -27.62 -13.06
N GLU A 206 -5.50 -28.11 -11.97
CA GLU A 206 -6.11 -29.45 -11.94
C GLU A 206 -7.51 -29.46 -12.58
N GLY A 207 -8.16 -28.32 -12.68
CA GLY A 207 -9.45 -28.17 -13.34
C GLY A 207 -9.33 -27.47 -14.70
N ASN A 208 -10.29 -26.64 -15.04
CA ASN A 208 -10.34 -25.89 -16.29
C ASN A 208 -9.49 -24.62 -16.21
N GLN A 209 -8.90 -24.24 -17.34
CA GLN A 209 -8.28 -22.93 -17.54
C GLN A 209 -8.95 -22.26 -18.74
N ASP A 210 -9.67 -21.16 -18.49
CA ASP A 210 -10.31 -20.34 -19.50
C ASP A 210 -9.54 -19.03 -19.68
N GLN A 211 -9.24 -18.69 -20.93
CA GLN A 211 -8.57 -17.43 -21.28
C GLN A 211 -9.36 -16.73 -22.37
N LYS A 212 -9.68 -15.44 -22.16
CA LYS A 212 -10.27 -14.56 -23.16
C LYS A 212 -9.41 -13.33 -23.33
N VAL A 213 -8.90 -13.10 -24.55
CA VAL A 213 -8.17 -11.91 -24.94
C VAL A 213 -8.98 -11.18 -26.00
N THR A 214 -9.34 -9.93 -25.76
CA THR A 214 -10.11 -9.11 -26.71
C THR A 214 -9.21 -8.47 -27.77
N GLY A 215 -7.98 -8.15 -27.43
CA GLY A 215 -6.95 -7.63 -28.33
C GLY A 215 -6.06 -8.74 -28.89
N ASN A 216 -4.81 -8.43 -29.11
CA ASN A 216 -3.80 -9.37 -29.61
C ASN A 216 -3.30 -10.29 -28.49
N ASN A 217 -3.08 -11.55 -28.79
CA ASN A 217 -2.33 -12.48 -27.95
C ASN A 217 -1.04 -12.86 -28.70
N LEU A 218 0.10 -12.31 -28.26
CA LEU A 218 1.40 -12.52 -28.88
C LEU A 218 2.26 -13.36 -27.95
N MET A 219 2.88 -14.41 -28.47
CA MET A 219 3.76 -15.31 -27.73
C MET A 219 5.07 -15.50 -28.51
N LEU A 220 6.19 -15.26 -27.83
CA LEU A 220 7.53 -15.56 -28.35
C LEU A 220 8.18 -16.59 -27.42
N THR A 221 8.69 -17.68 -27.98
CA THR A 221 9.50 -18.69 -27.28
C THR A 221 10.84 -18.77 -27.99
N GLU A 222 11.92 -18.39 -27.32
CA GLU A 222 13.28 -18.44 -27.90
C GLU A 222 13.88 -19.87 -27.89
N GLY A 223 13.35 -20.75 -27.05
CA GLY A 223 13.71 -22.17 -27.00
C GLY A 223 12.62 -23.06 -27.59
N ASP A 224 12.50 -24.27 -27.12
CA ASP A 224 11.51 -25.22 -27.58
C ASP A 224 10.11 -24.92 -27.03
N GLN A 225 9.08 -25.08 -27.87
CA GLN A 225 7.69 -25.06 -27.47
C GLN A 225 7.03 -26.41 -27.72
N GLY A 226 6.57 -27.09 -26.66
CA GLY A 226 5.85 -28.34 -26.75
C GLY A 226 4.36 -28.16 -26.36
N ILE A 227 3.46 -28.69 -27.18
CA ILE A 227 2.02 -28.75 -26.88
C ILE A 227 1.56 -30.19 -26.95
N GLN A 228 1.05 -30.73 -25.83
CA GLN A 228 0.47 -32.08 -25.79
C GLN A 228 -1.00 -31.99 -25.35
N VAL A 229 -1.89 -32.51 -26.17
CA VAL A 229 -3.33 -32.59 -25.91
C VAL A 229 -3.76 -34.07 -25.93
N LYS A 230 -4.33 -34.56 -24.84
CA LYS A 230 -4.82 -35.95 -24.78
C LYS A 230 -6.21 -36.14 -25.40
N GLY A 231 -6.97 -35.07 -25.53
CA GLY A 231 -8.27 -35.02 -26.17
C GLY A 231 -8.19 -34.37 -27.56
N ASP A 232 -9.21 -33.67 -27.97
CA ASP A 232 -9.29 -32.97 -29.25
C ASP A 232 -8.60 -31.60 -29.17
N LEU A 233 -7.86 -31.23 -30.21
CA LEU A 233 -7.39 -29.88 -30.45
C LEU A 233 -8.15 -29.28 -31.62
N ALA A 234 -8.97 -28.25 -31.36
CA ALA A 234 -9.71 -27.53 -32.39
C ALA A 234 -9.24 -26.07 -32.50
N GLN A 235 -8.91 -25.61 -33.70
CA GLN A 235 -8.56 -24.24 -34.01
C GLN A 235 -9.52 -23.66 -35.03
N LYS A 236 -10.18 -22.51 -34.72
CA LYS A 236 -11.04 -21.77 -35.63
C LYS A 236 -10.43 -20.40 -35.87
N ILE A 237 -10.05 -20.11 -37.11
CA ILE A 237 -9.40 -18.88 -37.53
C ILE A 237 -10.29 -18.25 -38.62
N SER A 238 -10.68 -16.98 -38.42
CA SER A 238 -11.51 -16.23 -39.39
C SER A 238 -10.67 -15.50 -40.44
N GLY A 239 -9.39 -15.35 -40.22
CA GLY A 239 -8.44 -14.75 -41.12
C GLY A 239 -7.51 -15.80 -41.75
N VAL A 240 -6.25 -15.42 -41.97
CA VAL A 240 -5.22 -16.30 -42.54
C VAL A 240 -4.59 -17.15 -41.42
N PHE A 241 -4.41 -18.43 -41.71
CA PHE A 241 -3.61 -19.36 -40.89
C PHE A 241 -2.28 -19.61 -41.63
N SER A 242 -1.18 -19.10 -41.07
CA SER A 242 0.15 -19.27 -41.66
C SER A 242 1.00 -20.12 -40.77
N VAL A 243 1.74 -21.05 -41.34
CA VAL A 243 2.78 -21.83 -40.69
C VAL A 243 4.04 -21.71 -41.52
N ASP A 244 5.14 -21.29 -40.90
CA ASP A 244 6.45 -21.19 -41.53
C ASP A 244 7.47 -22.05 -40.73
N SER A 245 8.26 -22.84 -41.40
CA SER A 245 9.29 -23.69 -40.83
C SER A 245 10.53 -23.65 -41.71
N ASN A 246 11.66 -23.25 -41.14
CA ASN A 246 12.96 -23.32 -41.80
C ASN A 246 13.50 -24.75 -41.97
N GLY A 247 12.93 -25.71 -41.22
CA GLY A 247 13.23 -27.11 -41.32
C GLY A 247 12.07 -27.93 -41.89
N ASP A 248 11.98 -29.18 -41.51
CA ASP A 248 10.91 -30.07 -41.97
C ASP A 248 9.58 -29.73 -41.28
N LEU A 249 8.50 -29.76 -42.06
CA LEU A 249 7.12 -29.75 -41.55
C LEU A 249 6.52 -31.15 -41.72
N THR A 250 6.32 -31.86 -40.59
CA THR A 250 5.73 -33.18 -40.59
C THR A 250 4.30 -33.13 -40.04
N LEU A 251 3.34 -33.58 -40.85
CA LEU A 251 1.94 -33.79 -40.48
C LEU A 251 1.62 -35.28 -40.50
N GLN A 252 1.38 -35.90 -39.36
CA GLN A 252 1.10 -37.34 -39.26
C GLN A 252 -0.32 -37.55 -38.65
N SER A 253 -1.08 -38.45 -39.28
CA SER A 253 -2.37 -38.91 -38.75
C SER A 253 -2.42 -40.44 -38.76
N GLY A 254 -2.94 -41.03 -37.71
CA GLY A 254 -3.18 -42.48 -37.60
C GLY A 254 -4.29 -43.02 -38.52
N SER A 255 -5.15 -42.14 -39.02
CA SER A 255 -6.30 -42.56 -39.85
C SER A 255 -6.35 -41.83 -41.20
N LYS A 256 -6.46 -40.50 -41.18
CA LYS A 256 -6.70 -39.72 -42.42
C LYS A 256 -6.21 -38.25 -42.23
N LEU A 257 -5.50 -37.74 -43.22
CA LEU A 257 -5.17 -36.32 -43.39
C LEU A 257 -5.98 -35.76 -44.55
N THR A 258 -6.71 -34.66 -44.33
CA THR A 258 -7.52 -34.01 -45.32
C THR A 258 -7.12 -32.53 -45.49
N LEU A 259 -6.79 -32.11 -46.69
CA LEU A 259 -6.67 -30.71 -47.11
C LEU A 259 -7.84 -30.41 -48.05
N ARG A 260 -8.69 -29.43 -47.70
CA ARG A 260 -9.94 -29.16 -48.45
C ARG A 260 -10.18 -27.67 -48.62
N VAL A 261 -10.57 -27.30 -49.83
CA VAL A 261 -11.05 -25.95 -50.18
C VAL A 261 -12.31 -26.11 -51.03
N GLY A 262 -13.48 -25.72 -50.50
CA GLY A 262 -14.75 -25.91 -51.20
C GLY A 262 -15.01 -27.37 -51.58
N GLY A 263 -15.16 -27.64 -52.88
CA GLY A 263 -15.36 -28.99 -53.45
C GLY A 263 -14.07 -29.74 -53.82
N SER A 264 -12.91 -29.05 -53.74
CA SER A 264 -11.60 -29.64 -54.08
C SER A 264 -10.91 -30.13 -52.82
N PHE A 265 -10.20 -31.26 -52.90
CA PHE A 265 -9.49 -31.82 -51.74
C PHE A 265 -8.31 -32.71 -52.13
N VAL A 266 -7.40 -32.89 -51.19
CA VAL A 266 -6.40 -33.98 -51.13
C VAL A 266 -6.63 -34.73 -49.85
N VAL A 267 -6.79 -36.03 -49.88
CA VAL A 267 -6.95 -36.92 -48.72
C VAL A 267 -5.91 -37.99 -48.82
N VAL A 268 -5.12 -38.14 -47.74
CA VAL A 268 -4.19 -39.27 -47.53
C VAL A 268 -4.82 -40.20 -46.49
N HIS A 269 -4.98 -41.50 -46.80
CA HIS A 269 -5.52 -42.50 -45.93
C HIS A 269 -4.87 -43.88 -46.13
N SER A 270 -5.17 -44.85 -45.33
CA SER A 270 -4.55 -46.17 -45.38
C SER A 270 -4.70 -46.93 -46.70
N GLY A 271 -5.68 -46.61 -47.51
CA GLY A 271 -5.95 -47.20 -48.83
C GLY A 271 -5.32 -46.43 -49.99
N GLY A 272 -4.70 -45.25 -49.76
CA GLY A 272 -4.10 -44.48 -50.82
C GLY A 272 -4.27 -42.95 -50.68
N VAL A 273 -4.18 -42.27 -51.82
CA VAL A 273 -4.37 -40.80 -51.90
C VAL A 273 -5.45 -40.44 -52.89
N ASP A 274 -6.49 -39.78 -52.40
CA ASP A 274 -7.58 -39.26 -53.24
C ASP A 274 -7.31 -37.77 -53.56
N ILE A 275 -7.33 -37.41 -54.83
CA ILE A 275 -7.21 -36.03 -55.29
C ILE A 275 -8.45 -35.71 -56.15
N LYS A 276 -9.16 -34.66 -55.78
CA LYS A 276 -10.34 -34.18 -56.54
C LYS A 276 -10.31 -32.66 -56.69
N GLY A 277 -10.56 -32.20 -57.88
CA GLY A 277 -10.66 -30.77 -58.23
C GLY A 277 -11.30 -30.61 -59.61
N ALA A 278 -11.67 -29.40 -60.05
CA ALA A 278 -12.15 -29.09 -61.35
C ALA A 278 -11.03 -29.26 -62.42
N ALA A 279 -9.78 -29.05 -62.04
CA ALA A 279 -8.56 -29.37 -62.77
C ALA A 279 -7.49 -29.89 -61.83
N ILE A 280 -6.62 -30.78 -62.30
CA ILE A 280 -5.45 -31.28 -61.58
C ILE A 280 -4.23 -30.97 -62.45
N ASN A 281 -3.39 -30.03 -62.00
CA ASN A 281 -2.18 -29.64 -62.70
C ASN A 281 -0.97 -30.34 -62.04
N LEU A 282 -0.22 -31.10 -62.81
CA LEU A 282 1.01 -31.78 -62.41
C LEU A 282 2.17 -31.14 -63.19
N ASN A 283 3.18 -30.63 -62.46
CA ASN A 283 4.39 -30.00 -63.03
C ASN A 283 4.15 -28.69 -63.81
N SER A 284 2.97 -28.09 -63.78
CA SER A 284 2.72 -26.81 -64.43
C SER A 284 1.52 -26.09 -63.82
N GLY A 285 1.55 -24.77 -63.78
CA GLY A 285 0.44 -23.88 -63.27
C GLY A 285 0.40 -23.76 -61.74
N GLY A 286 -0.36 -22.78 -61.29
CA GLY A 286 -0.56 -22.43 -59.89
C GLY A 286 0.34 -21.32 -59.40
N SER A 287 -0.07 -20.66 -58.34
CA SER A 287 0.69 -19.64 -57.60
C SER A 287 0.63 -19.93 -56.10
N PRO A 288 1.75 -19.90 -55.39
CA PRO A 288 1.72 -20.02 -53.95
C PRO A 288 1.03 -18.81 -53.30
N GLY A 289 0.38 -19.00 -52.19
CA GLY A 289 -0.15 -17.90 -51.37
C GLY A 289 0.97 -17.16 -50.62
N ASP A 290 0.68 -15.92 -50.23
CA ASP A 290 1.61 -15.13 -49.41
C ASP A 290 1.57 -15.56 -47.95
N LEU A 291 2.74 -15.55 -47.32
CA LEU A 291 2.89 -15.84 -45.88
C LEU A 291 2.73 -14.54 -45.07
N SER A 292 1.87 -14.54 -44.07
CA SER A 292 1.72 -13.44 -43.11
C SER A 292 2.03 -13.93 -41.70
N LEU A 293 3.09 -13.41 -41.11
CA LEU A 293 3.47 -13.71 -39.75
C LEU A 293 3.16 -12.52 -38.83
N PRO A 294 2.79 -12.77 -37.53
CA PRO A 294 2.55 -11.69 -36.61
C PRO A 294 3.85 -10.97 -36.23
N ALA A 295 3.71 -9.70 -35.78
CA ALA A 295 4.83 -8.95 -35.23
C ALA A 295 5.28 -9.57 -33.87
N GLU A 296 6.55 -9.40 -33.52
CA GLU A 296 7.06 -9.79 -32.21
C GLU A 296 6.38 -9.02 -31.07
N PRO A 297 6.15 -9.65 -29.90
CA PRO A 297 5.57 -8.98 -28.73
C PRO A 297 6.45 -7.84 -28.22
N ALA A 298 5.98 -6.59 -28.36
CA ALA A 298 6.73 -5.40 -27.94
C ALA A 298 6.96 -5.30 -26.41
N ILE A 299 6.05 -5.87 -25.63
CA ILE A 299 6.10 -5.85 -24.16
C ILE A 299 7.32 -6.60 -23.61
N LEU A 300 7.68 -7.73 -24.22
CA LEU A 300 8.85 -8.51 -23.80
C LEU A 300 10.17 -7.77 -24.05
N LYS A 301 10.24 -6.93 -25.09
CA LYS A 301 11.42 -6.08 -25.36
C LYS A 301 11.56 -4.96 -24.32
N ALA A 302 10.49 -4.33 -23.89
CA ALA A 302 10.52 -3.27 -22.89
C ALA A 302 10.90 -3.79 -21.49
N ALA A 303 10.34 -4.92 -21.07
CA ALA A 303 10.66 -5.54 -19.78
C ALA A 303 12.11 -6.05 -19.70
N ALA A 304 12.62 -6.66 -20.77
CA ALA A 304 14.02 -7.11 -20.83
C ALA A 304 15.02 -5.95 -20.87
N ALA A 305 14.68 -4.82 -21.51
CA ALA A 305 15.55 -3.65 -21.60
C ALA A 305 15.62 -2.84 -20.30
N GLN A 306 14.60 -2.89 -19.46
CA GLN A 306 14.55 -2.07 -18.24
C GLN A 306 15.24 -2.69 -17.03
N GLY A 307 15.53 -3.99 -16.98
CA GLY A 307 16.36 -4.65 -15.92
C GLY A 307 16.03 -4.29 -14.48
N THR A 308 14.97 -3.52 -14.25
CA THR A 308 14.58 -2.94 -12.97
C THR A 308 13.29 -3.57 -12.49
N MET A 309 13.42 -4.47 -11.53
CA MET A 309 12.27 -4.97 -10.78
C MET A 309 11.64 -3.85 -9.98
N PHE A 310 10.40 -3.53 -10.31
CA PHE A 310 9.44 -2.74 -9.52
C PHE A 310 9.90 -1.42 -8.91
N VAL A 311 9.30 -0.35 -9.42
CA VAL A 311 9.35 1.02 -8.87
C VAL A 311 10.71 1.69 -8.98
N ALA A 312 11.11 2.06 -10.19
CA ALA A 312 12.14 3.08 -10.42
C ALA A 312 11.68 4.50 -10.01
N HIS A 313 10.43 4.70 -9.65
CA HIS A 313 9.89 6.00 -9.24
C HIS A 313 9.34 5.97 -7.81
N CYS A 314 10.18 6.37 -6.86
CA CYS A 314 9.73 6.90 -5.59
C CYS A 314 9.40 8.40 -5.82
N PRO A 315 8.13 8.84 -5.66
CA PRO A 315 7.75 10.25 -5.87
C PRO A 315 8.47 11.24 -4.93
N ALA A 316 9.19 10.75 -3.93
CA ALA A 316 9.98 11.56 -3.01
C ALA A 316 11.35 11.99 -3.58
N LYS A 317 11.78 11.48 -4.73
CA LYS A 317 13.08 11.86 -5.34
C LYS A 317 12.98 13.02 -6.34
N GLU A 318 11.81 13.41 -6.80
CA GLU A 318 11.65 14.50 -7.80
C GLU A 318 11.69 15.92 -7.21
N LYS A 319 11.92 16.09 -5.91
CA LYS A 319 11.99 17.44 -5.26
C LYS A 319 13.40 17.86 -4.82
N LYS A 320 14.45 17.36 -5.44
CA LYS A 320 15.82 17.78 -5.08
C LYS A 320 16.63 18.46 -6.18
N ASP A 321 16.03 18.77 -7.31
CA ASP A 321 16.68 19.54 -8.38
C ASP A 321 15.76 20.67 -8.89
N GLU A 322 15.42 21.63 -7.98
CA GLU A 322 15.07 23.01 -8.30
C GLU A 322 15.54 23.94 -7.19
#